data_91b9372806872a0d4effa8a14beb9ea2
#
_entry.id   91b9372806872a0d4effa8a14beb9ea2
#
_cell.length_a   1.000
_cell.length_b   1.000
_cell.length_c   1.000
_cell.angle_alpha   90.00
_cell.angle_beta   90.00
_cell.angle_gamma   90.00
#
_symmetry.space_group_name_H-M   'P 1'
#
loop_
_entity.id
_entity.type
_entity.pdbx_description
1 polymer ?
#
loop_
_entity_poly.entity_id
_entity_poly.type
_entity_poly.pdbx_seq_one_letter_code
_entity_poly.pdbx_strand_id
1 'polypeptide(L)'
;MIGSKKKIGILGGSFDPPHQGHLKISKIAINKLSLDELYWCVTKKNPFKGKTFFSLSSRIKKSKLLTAKVKKIKIKFYEDKIKSKYTVELIKYLNKKNKKTQFYLIIG
;
A
#
# COMPACT_ATOMS: atom_id res chain seq x y z
N MET A 1 -20.21 1.54 -14.53
CA MET A 1 -21.58 1.52 -13.98
C MET A 1 -21.79 2.78 -13.13
N ILE A 2 -22.93 3.43 -13.31
CA ILE A 2 -23.27 4.65 -12.54
C ILE A 2 -23.41 4.28 -11.06
N GLY A 3 -22.75 5.00 -10.18
CA GLY A 3 -22.79 4.77 -8.75
C GLY A 3 -21.77 3.78 -8.20
N SER A 4 -21.01 3.11 -9.06
CA SER A 4 -19.96 2.21 -8.59
C SER A 4 -18.79 3.01 -8.06
N LYS A 5 -18.34 2.66 -6.85
CA LYS A 5 -17.16 3.27 -6.28
C LYS A 5 -15.90 2.56 -6.79
N LYS A 6 -14.84 3.33 -6.99
CA LYS A 6 -13.52 2.76 -7.26
C LYS A 6 -13.09 1.98 -6.02
N LYS A 7 -12.51 0.81 -6.22
CA LYS A 7 -12.06 -0.07 -5.13
C LYS A 7 -10.54 -0.10 -5.09
N ILE A 8 -9.98 0.32 -3.99
CA ILE A 8 -8.52 0.35 -3.81
C ILE A 8 -8.14 -0.41 -2.54
N GLY A 9 -7.23 -1.36 -2.69
CA GLY A 9 -6.65 -2.05 -1.56
C GLY A 9 -5.46 -1.30 -0.99
N ILE A 10 -5.23 -1.41 0.31
CA ILE A 10 -4.09 -0.81 1.00
C ILE A 10 -3.29 -1.91 1.68
N LEU A 11 -2.05 -2.08 1.27
CA LEU A 11 -1.09 -2.96 1.94
C LEU A 11 0.02 -2.09 2.51
N GLY A 12 0.02 -1.94 3.83
CA GLY A 12 1.04 -1.15 4.53
C GLY A 12 2.18 -2.02 5.03
N GLY A 13 3.38 -1.46 5.03
CA GLY A 13 4.54 -2.15 5.55
C GLY A 13 5.83 -1.41 5.28
N SER A 14 6.91 -1.89 5.86
CA SER A 14 8.23 -1.31 5.63
C SER A 14 8.83 -1.76 4.29
N PHE A 15 8.44 -2.93 3.81
CA PHE A 15 8.98 -3.53 2.57
C PHE A 15 10.52 -3.53 2.58
N ASP A 16 11.09 -4.15 3.59
CA ASP A 16 12.53 -4.05 3.91
C ASP A 16 13.21 -5.43 3.91
N PRO A 17 13.45 -6.06 2.80
CA PRO A 17 13.04 -5.67 1.46
C PRO A 17 11.64 -6.15 1.09
N PRO A 18 11.06 -5.64 -0.02
CA PRO A 18 9.86 -6.24 -0.57
C PRO A 18 10.18 -7.65 -1.11
N HIS A 19 9.21 -8.54 -1.07
CA HIS A 19 9.45 -9.92 -1.54
C HIS A 19 8.22 -10.51 -2.19
N GLN A 20 8.35 -11.73 -2.71
CA GLN A 20 7.29 -12.41 -3.45
C GLN A 20 6.03 -12.64 -2.62
N GLY A 21 6.17 -12.77 -1.28
CA GLY A 21 5.01 -12.88 -0.39
C GLY A 21 4.10 -11.68 -0.45
N HIS A 22 4.68 -10.48 -0.47
CA HIS A 22 3.92 -9.23 -0.65
C HIS A 22 3.16 -9.23 -1.97
N LEU A 23 3.84 -9.65 -3.03
CA LEU A 23 3.26 -9.69 -4.38
C LEU A 23 2.13 -10.71 -4.47
N LYS A 24 2.31 -11.89 -3.88
CA LYS A 24 1.30 -12.95 -3.88
C LYS A 24 0.03 -12.53 -3.15
N ILE A 25 0.17 -11.95 -1.96
CA ILE A 25 -0.98 -11.43 -1.19
C ILE A 25 -1.72 -10.37 -1.99
N SER A 26 -0.97 -9.48 -2.64
CA SER A 26 -1.56 -8.41 -3.45
C SER A 26 -2.37 -8.97 -4.63
N LYS A 27 -1.84 -9.94 -5.35
CA LYS A 27 -2.54 -10.55 -6.48
C LYS A 27 -3.81 -11.26 -6.03
N ILE A 28 -3.77 -11.96 -4.90
CA ILE A 28 -4.93 -12.64 -4.34
C ILE A 28 -6.01 -11.62 -3.98
N ALA A 29 -5.63 -10.54 -3.30
CA ALA A 29 -6.56 -9.49 -2.89
C ALA A 29 -7.20 -8.81 -4.10
N ILE A 30 -6.41 -8.47 -5.12
CA ILE A 30 -6.92 -7.85 -6.34
C ILE A 30 -7.99 -8.74 -6.98
N ASN A 31 -7.73 -10.05 -7.06
CA ASN A 31 -8.67 -10.99 -7.66
C ASN A 31 -9.93 -11.17 -6.80
N LYS A 32 -9.76 -11.46 -5.53
CA LYS A 32 -10.90 -11.79 -4.66
C LYS A 32 -11.82 -10.62 -4.39
N LEU A 33 -11.28 -9.42 -4.30
CA LEU A 33 -12.06 -8.22 -4.01
C LEU A 33 -12.39 -7.41 -5.27
N SER A 34 -11.94 -7.86 -6.42
CA SER A 34 -12.10 -7.13 -7.69
C SER A 34 -11.62 -5.69 -7.58
N LEU A 35 -10.42 -5.52 -7.06
CA LEU A 35 -9.85 -4.19 -6.85
C LEU A 35 -9.47 -3.52 -8.17
N ASP A 36 -9.69 -2.22 -8.27
CA ASP A 36 -9.23 -1.42 -9.41
C ASP A 36 -7.73 -1.15 -9.29
N GLU A 37 -7.29 -0.89 -8.06
CA GLU A 37 -5.88 -0.66 -7.76
C GLU A 37 -5.56 -1.22 -6.36
N LEU A 38 -4.29 -1.44 -6.10
CA LEU A 38 -3.80 -1.78 -4.77
C LEU A 38 -2.55 -0.96 -4.48
N TYR A 39 -2.55 -0.24 -3.38
CA TYR A 39 -1.44 0.60 -2.98
C TYR A 39 -0.55 -0.13 -1.98
N TRP A 40 0.73 -0.21 -2.31
CA TRP A 40 1.76 -0.56 -1.34
C TRP A 40 2.18 0.73 -0.65
N CYS A 41 1.75 0.92 0.57
CA CYS A 41 2.06 2.13 1.34
C CYS A 41 3.29 1.86 2.19
N VAL A 42 4.43 2.32 1.70
CA VAL A 42 5.72 2.08 2.33
C VAL A 42 5.88 3.00 3.54
N THR A 43 6.27 2.44 4.68
CA THR A 43 6.52 3.21 5.89
C THR A 43 8.01 3.59 6.00
N LYS A 44 8.26 4.75 6.59
CA LYS A 44 9.62 5.26 6.77
C LYS A 44 10.44 4.36 7.68
N LYS A 45 9.84 3.92 8.78
CA LYS A 45 10.45 2.98 9.74
C LYS A 45 9.45 1.89 10.10
N ASN A 46 9.98 0.73 10.49
CA ASN A 46 9.15 -0.27 11.12
C ASN A 46 8.91 0.17 12.57
N PRO A 47 7.66 0.43 12.99
CA PRO A 47 7.38 0.93 14.33
C PRO A 47 7.80 -0.05 15.45
N PHE A 48 7.95 -1.33 15.12
CA PHE A 48 8.34 -2.35 16.11
C PHE A 48 9.83 -2.64 16.12
N LYS A 49 10.55 -2.37 15.03
CA LYS A 49 11.99 -2.69 14.92
C LYS A 49 12.91 -1.48 14.87
N GLY A 50 12.37 -0.27 14.75
CA GLY A 50 13.14 0.97 14.73
C GLY A 50 13.85 1.22 13.41
N LYS A 51 15.02 0.62 13.20
CA LYS A 51 15.80 0.85 11.98
C LYS A 51 15.46 -0.16 10.90
N THR A 52 15.53 0.28 9.63
CA THR A 52 15.37 -0.57 8.46
C THR A 52 16.73 -0.98 7.91
N PHE A 53 16.80 -2.12 7.18
CA PHE A 53 18.03 -2.53 6.51
C PHE A 53 18.34 -1.66 5.30
N PHE A 54 17.31 -1.30 4.55
CA PHE A 54 17.45 -0.49 3.35
C PHE A 54 16.86 0.89 3.56
N SER A 55 17.43 1.89 2.87
CA SER A 55 16.88 3.25 2.89
C SER A 55 15.48 3.27 2.31
N LEU A 56 14.71 4.30 2.65
CA LEU A 56 13.37 4.48 2.11
C LEU A 56 13.38 4.50 0.58
N SER A 57 14.29 5.26 -0.02
CA SER A 57 14.39 5.35 -1.49
C SER A 57 14.71 4.01 -2.11
N SER A 58 15.60 3.23 -1.51
CA SER A 58 15.93 1.88 -2.00
C SER A 58 14.74 0.95 -1.91
N ARG A 59 13.99 0.98 -0.80
CA ARG A 59 12.81 0.13 -0.62
C ARG A 59 11.71 0.47 -1.62
N ILE A 60 11.50 1.75 -1.88
CA ILE A 60 10.53 2.20 -2.88
C ILE A 60 10.97 1.72 -4.28
N LYS A 61 12.23 1.89 -4.62
CA LYS A 61 12.76 1.46 -5.92
C LYS A 61 12.63 -0.05 -6.10
N LYS A 62 13.00 -0.83 -5.11
CA LYS A 62 12.86 -2.29 -5.15
C LYS A 62 11.41 -2.72 -5.28
N SER A 63 10.50 -2.05 -4.59
CA SER A 63 9.06 -2.33 -4.68
C SER A 63 8.53 -2.05 -6.07
N LYS A 64 8.92 -0.94 -6.68
CA LYS A 64 8.54 -0.62 -8.07
C LYS A 64 9.04 -1.65 -9.06
N LEU A 65 10.27 -2.13 -8.88
CA LEU A 65 10.84 -3.15 -9.76
C LEU A 65 10.09 -4.48 -9.63
N LEU A 66 9.80 -4.89 -8.40
CA LEU A 66 9.12 -6.15 -8.15
C LEU A 66 7.68 -6.16 -8.71
N THR A 67 7.01 -5.02 -8.67
CA THR A 67 5.61 -4.89 -9.09
C THR A 67 5.44 -4.38 -10.53
N ALA A 68 6.54 -4.22 -11.27
CA ALA A 68 6.52 -3.58 -12.59
C ALA A 68 5.54 -4.22 -13.59
N LYS A 69 5.35 -5.54 -13.50
CA LYS A 69 4.43 -6.27 -14.40
C LYS A 69 2.98 -6.28 -13.92
N VAL A 70 2.69 -5.78 -12.73
CA VAL A 70 1.33 -5.78 -12.17
C VAL A 70 0.86 -4.32 -12.10
N LYS A 71 0.23 -3.87 -13.17
CA LYS A 71 -0.14 -2.45 -13.35
C LYS A 71 -1.09 -1.92 -12.28
N LYS A 72 -1.90 -2.77 -11.67
CA LYS A 72 -2.85 -2.35 -10.62
C LYS A 72 -2.17 -2.03 -9.29
N ILE A 73 -0.92 -2.47 -9.09
CA ILE A 73 -0.17 -2.17 -7.87
C ILE A 73 0.56 -0.84 -8.04
N LYS A 74 0.34 0.08 -7.09
CA LYS A 74 0.98 1.39 -7.05
C LYS A 74 1.78 1.51 -5.75
N ILE A 75 3.00 2.03 -5.85
CA ILE A 75 3.84 2.23 -4.68
C ILE A 75 3.63 3.65 -4.18
N LYS A 76 3.24 3.81 -2.92
CA LYS A 76 2.88 5.09 -2.32
C LYS A 76 3.64 5.34 -1.02
N PHE A 77 3.87 6.60 -0.72
CA PHE A 77 4.44 7.03 0.54
C PHE A 77 3.66 8.25 1.04
N TYR A 78 3.01 8.12 2.19
CA TYR A 78 2.12 9.17 2.72
C TYR A 78 2.55 9.74 4.06
N GLU A 79 3.58 9.22 4.70
CA GLU A 79 3.96 9.62 6.06
C GLU A 79 4.29 11.11 6.20
N ASP A 80 4.80 11.73 5.13
CA ASP A 80 5.05 13.17 5.15
C ASP A 80 3.76 13.99 5.16
N LYS A 81 2.63 13.38 4.82
CA LYS A 81 1.31 14.01 4.72
C LYS A 81 0.40 13.65 5.89
N ILE A 82 0.80 12.69 6.70
CA ILE A 82 0.09 12.29 7.91
C ILE A 82 1.11 12.22 9.05
N LYS A 83 0.68 12.55 10.26
CA LYS A 83 1.60 12.56 11.42
C LYS A 83 1.78 11.19 12.06
N SER A 84 0.97 10.23 11.68
CA SER A 84 1.01 8.88 12.23
C SER A 84 1.54 7.88 11.23
N LYS A 85 2.27 6.89 11.71
CA LYS A 85 2.78 5.77 10.91
C LYS A 85 1.83 4.59 10.86
N TYR A 86 0.70 4.69 11.55
CA TYR A 86 -0.25 3.60 11.64
C TYR A 86 -1.22 3.59 10.46
N THR A 87 -1.52 2.39 9.98
CA THR A 87 -2.38 2.17 8.82
C THR A 87 -3.78 2.76 9.00
N VAL A 88 -4.29 2.76 10.23
CA VAL A 88 -5.61 3.34 10.53
C VAL A 88 -5.65 4.82 10.19
N GLU A 89 -4.61 5.58 10.55
CA GLU A 89 -4.52 7.01 10.25
C GLU A 89 -4.40 7.24 8.75
N LEU A 90 -3.67 6.39 8.06
CA LEU A 90 -3.54 6.46 6.61
C LEU A 90 -4.90 6.26 5.94
N ILE A 91 -5.67 5.27 6.38
CA ILE A 91 -7.00 5.01 5.82
C ILE A 91 -7.94 6.17 6.07
N LYS A 92 -7.92 6.76 7.27
CA LYS A 92 -8.71 7.96 7.57
C LYS A 92 -8.36 9.11 6.64
N TYR A 93 -7.07 9.33 6.42
CA TYR A 93 -6.58 10.37 5.52
C TYR A 93 -7.08 10.16 4.09
N LEU A 94 -6.96 8.94 3.57
CA LEU A 94 -7.37 8.61 2.22
C LEU A 94 -8.88 8.68 2.04
N ASN A 95 -9.66 8.23 3.02
CA ASN A 95 -11.12 8.33 3.00
C ASN A 95 -11.59 9.78 2.97
N LYS A 96 -10.94 10.65 3.75
CA LYS A 96 -11.26 12.06 3.77
C LYS A 96 -11.03 12.73 2.43
N LYS A 97 -9.96 12.35 1.72
CA LYS A 97 -9.60 12.91 0.42
C LYS A 97 -10.40 12.35 -0.75
N ASN A 98 -10.84 11.10 -0.65
CA ASN A 98 -11.39 10.36 -1.80
C ASN A 98 -12.73 9.73 -1.44
N LYS A 99 -13.75 10.56 -1.26
CA LYS A 99 -15.08 10.12 -0.80
C LYS A 99 -15.78 9.17 -1.76
N LYS A 100 -15.40 9.18 -3.05
CA LYS A 100 -15.97 8.29 -4.06
C LYS A 100 -15.19 7.00 -4.23
N THR A 101 -14.20 6.75 -3.37
CA THR A 101 -13.37 5.56 -3.42
C THR A 101 -13.61 4.71 -2.17
N GLN A 102 -13.70 3.40 -2.37
CA GLN A 102 -13.80 2.45 -1.27
C GLN A 102 -12.44 1.82 -1.04
N PHE A 103 -11.93 1.93 0.19
CA PHE A 103 -10.62 1.40 0.56
C PHE A 103 -10.75 0.11 1.37
N TYR A 104 -9.90 -0.85 1.06
CA TYR A 104 -9.82 -2.14 1.74
C TYR A 104 -8.45 -2.31 2.37
N LEU A 105 -8.38 -2.54 3.67
CA LEU A 105 -7.12 -2.85 4.34
C LEU A 105 -6.77 -4.32 4.12
N ILE A 106 -5.60 -4.56 3.57
CA ILE A 106 -5.11 -5.92 3.34
C ILE A 106 -4.17 -6.29 4.48
N ILE A 107 -4.50 -7.38 5.15
CA ILE A 107 -3.70 -7.89 6.27
C ILE A 107 -3.13 -9.24 5.86
N GLY A 108 -1.82 -9.31 5.87
CA GLY A 108 -1.10 -10.52 5.53
C GLY A 108 -0.88 -11.49 6.68
#